data_095c6abcb69cb90872a4b622836d17de
#
_entry.id   095c6abcb69cb90872a4b622836d17de
#
_cell.length_a   1.000
_cell.length_b   1.000
_cell.length_c   1.000
_cell.angle_alpha   90.00
_cell.angle_beta   90.00
_cell.angle_gamma   90.00
#
_symmetry.space_group_name_H-M   'P 1'
#
loop_
_entity.id
_entity.type
_entity.pdbx_description
1 polymer ?
#
loop_
_entity_poly.entity_id
_entity_poly.type
_entity_poly.pdbx_seq_one_letter_code
_entity_poly.pdbx_strand_id
1 'polypeptide(L)' 'MEVYVFRTGAAKEEDVKKVAPHLNSIKGVHRWTFDLEDPENILRVEAAGISAAEIESILALENCFCEELPD' A
#
# COMPACT_ATOMS: atom_id res chain seq x y z
N MET A 1 6.95 15.22 3.16
CA MET A 1 6.39 13.99 2.56
C MET A 1 6.86 12.79 3.34
N GLU A 2 5.92 11.92 3.70
CA GLU A 2 6.24 10.70 4.44
C GLU A 2 6.44 9.54 3.47
N VAL A 3 7.31 8.61 3.86
CA VAL A 3 7.45 7.34 3.13
C VAL A 3 7.01 6.23 4.07
N TYR A 4 5.97 5.51 3.68
CA TYR A 4 5.48 4.36 4.43
C TYR A 4 5.85 3.08 3.72
N VAL A 5 6.25 2.08 4.48
CA VAL A 5 6.58 0.76 3.94
C VAL A 5 5.70 -0.27 4.65
N PHE A 6 4.99 -1.05 3.85
CA PHE A 6 4.05 -2.06 4.36
C PHE A 6 4.42 -3.44 3.85
N ARG A 7 4.21 -4.46 4.67
CA ARG A 7 4.12 -5.81 4.16
C ARG A 7 2.66 -6.08 3.82
N THR A 8 2.40 -6.80 2.75
CA THR A 8 1.03 -7.00 2.26
C THR A 8 0.75 -8.43 1.88
N GLY A 9 -0.54 -8.74 1.70
CA GLY A 9 -0.98 -10.02 1.15
C GLY A 9 -1.13 -10.01 -0.38
N ALA A 10 -0.69 -8.93 -1.05
CA ALA A 10 -0.79 -8.82 -2.51
C ALA A 10 0.33 -9.62 -3.16
N ALA A 11 0.12 -10.92 -3.32
CA ALA A 11 1.14 -11.84 -3.82
C ALA A 11 1.21 -11.93 -5.35
N LYS A 12 0.22 -11.38 -6.05
CA LYS A 12 0.10 -11.47 -7.51
C LYS A 12 -0.23 -10.10 -8.10
N GLU A 13 0.07 -9.93 -9.38
CA GLU A 13 -0.30 -8.71 -10.09
C GLU A 13 -1.79 -8.43 -10.06
N GLU A 14 -2.62 -9.47 -10.05
CA GLU A 14 -4.07 -9.32 -9.93
C GLU A 14 -4.46 -8.60 -8.65
N ASP A 15 -3.77 -8.90 -7.55
CA ASP A 15 -4.04 -8.26 -6.26
C ASP A 15 -3.64 -6.79 -6.32
N VAL A 16 -2.52 -6.49 -6.96
CA VAL A 16 -2.08 -5.11 -7.15
C VAL A 16 -3.11 -4.33 -7.97
N LYS A 17 -3.65 -4.94 -9.03
CA LYS A 17 -4.67 -4.29 -9.86
C LYS A 17 -5.94 -3.97 -9.10
N LYS A 18 -6.28 -4.78 -8.10
CA LYS A 18 -7.47 -4.52 -7.26
C LYS A 18 -7.29 -3.31 -6.37
N VAL A 19 -6.09 -3.11 -5.83
CA VAL A 19 -5.84 -2.01 -4.91
C VAL A 19 -5.35 -0.74 -5.61
N ALA A 20 -4.82 -0.85 -6.82
CA ALA A 20 -4.29 0.29 -7.55
C ALA A 20 -5.29 1.45 -7.71
N PRO A 21 -6.56 1.20 -8.10
CA PRO A 21 -7.52 2.31 -8.20
C PRO A 21 -7.72 3.04 -6.89
N HIS A 22 -7.71 2.32 -5.77
CA HIS A 22 -7.84 2.93 -4.45
C HIS A 22 -6.64 3.81 -4.14
N LEU A 23 -5.43 3.28 -4.35
CA LEU A 23 -4.22 4.05 -4.10
C LEU A 23 -4.12 5.29 -4.98
N ASN A 24 -4.54 5.17 -6.24
CA ASN A 24 -4.50 6.29 -7.18
C ASN A 24 -5.54 7.37 -6.86
N SER A 25 -6.61 7.01 -6.15
CA SER A 25 -7.67 7.97 -5.82
C SER A 25 -7.46 8.65 -4.47
N ILE A 26 -6.50 8.21 -3.67
CA ILE A 26 -6.26 8.82 -2.36
C ILE A 26 -5.57 10.16 -2.52
N LYS A 27 -6.25 11.22 -2.06
CA LYS A 27 -5.62 12.53 -2.01
C LYS A 27 -4.48 12.47 -0.99
N GLY A 28 -3.32 12.92 -1.39
CA GLY A 28 -2.14 12.89 -0.53
C GLY A 28 -1.15 11.79 -0.88
N VAL A 29 -1.56 10.75 -1.59
CA VAL A 29 -0.63 9.74 -2.10
C VAL A 29 -0.01 10.27 -3.38
N HIS A 30 1.32 10.46 -3.36
CA HIS A 30 2.05 10.98 -4.52
C HIS A 30 2.61 9.89 -5.39
N ARG A 31 3.00 8.78 -4.78
CA ARG A 31 3.61 7.68 -5.51
C ARG A 31 3.52 6.41 -4.68
N TRP A 32 3.34 5.28 -5.34
CA TRP A 32 3.37 3.99 -4.69
C TRP A 32 3.97 2.95 -5.62
N THR A 33 4.61 1.94 -5.04
CA THR A 33 5.18 0.81 -5.78
C THR A 33 5.03 -0.46 -4.97
N PHE A 34 4.86 -1.59 -5.67
CA PHE A 34 4.88 -2.91 -5.05
C PHE A 34 6.13 -3.66 -5.49
N ASP A 35 6.75 -4.37 -4.55
CA ASP A 35 7.83 -5.29 -4.84
C ASP A 35 7.31 -6.70 -4.58
N LEU A 36 6.83 -7.36 -5.65
CA LEU A 36 6.27 -8.70 -5.54
C LEU A 36 7.33 -9.79 -5.51
N GLU A 37 8.59 -9.45 -5.76
CA GLU A 37 9.69 -10.40 -5.64
C GLU A 37 10.13 -10.56 -4.19
N ASP A 38 9.80 -9.59 -3.33
CA ASP A 38 10.07 -9.69 -1.92
C ASP A 38 9.09 -10.68 -1.28
N PRO A 39 9.56 -11.59 -0.40
CA PRO A 39 8.66 -12.55 0.25
C PRO A 39 7.53 -11.92 1.03
N GLU A 40 7.67 -10.67 1.46
CA GLU A 40 6.64 -9.97 2.22
C GLU A 40 5.73 -9.12 1.34
N ASN A 41 5.94 -9.12 0.02
CA ASN A 41 5.14 -8.36 -0.94
C ASN A 41 5.03 -6.89 -0.53
N ILE A 42 6.16 -6.22 -0.52
CA ILE A 42 6.30 -4.88 0.04
C ILE A 42 5.58 -3.83 -0.80
N LEU A 43 4.80 -2.99 -0.14
CA LEU A 43 4.21 -1.78 -0.71
C LEU A 43 4.94 -0.58 -0.11
N ARG A 44 5.45 0.29 -0.97
CA ARG A 44 6.05 1.55 -0.57
C ARG A 44 5.16 2.69 -1.06
N VAL A 45 4.82 3.60 -0.16
CA VAL A 45 3.94 4.72 -0.47
C VAL A 45 4.60 6.03 -0.05
N GLU A 46 4.67 6.99 -0.96
CA GLU A 46 5.12 8.35 -0.67
C GLU A 46 3.87 9.22 -0.58
N ALA A 47 3.64 9.82 0.57
CA ALA A 47 2.39 10.51 0.83
C ALA A 47 2.57 11.72 1.74
N ALA A 48 1.62 12.63 1.70
CA ALA A 48 1.56 13.78 2.60
C ALA A 48 0.12 13.96 3.07
N GLY A 49 -0.06 14.24 4.36
CA GLY A 49 -1.37 14.49 4.92
C GLY A 49 -2.26 13.26 5.11
N ILE A 50 -1.67 12.07 5.09
CA ILE A 50 -2.40 10.83 5.31
C ILE A 50 -1.56 9.92 6.19
N SER A 51 -2.21 9.15 7.07
CA SER A 51 -1.52 8.25 7.99
C SER A 51 -1.37 6.85 7.38
N ALA A 52 -0.43 6.07 7.93
CA ALA A 52 -0.27 4.67 7.55
C ALA A 52 -1.56 3.88 7.83
N ALA A 53 -2.21 4.15 8.96
CA ALA A 53 -3.46 3.45 9.31
C ALA A 53 -4.57 3.69 8.29
N GLU A 54 -4.65 4.88 7.72
CA GLU A 54 -5.63 5.18 6.68
C GLU A 54 -5.36 4.35 5.42
N ILE A 55 -4.10 4.20 5.06
CA ILE A 55 -3.71 3.39 3.89
C ILE A 55 -4.06 1.92 4.15
N GLU A 56 -3.76 1.41 5.35
CA GLU A 56 -4.10 0.03 5.71
C GLU A 56 -5.61 -0.21 5.61
N SER A 57 -6.41 0.74 6.10
CA SER A 57 -7.87 0.64 6.05
C SER A 57 -8.40 0.60 4.63
N ILE A 58 -7.80 1.37 3.74
CA ILE A 58 -8.20 1.42 2.35
C ILE A 58 -7.91 0.09 1.63
N LEU A 59 -6.74 -0.49 1.86
CA LEU A 59 -6.41 -1.78 1.27
C LEU A 59 -7.31 -2.89 1.83
N ALA A 60 -7.76 -2.77 3.07
CA ALA A 60 -8.67 -3.74 3.67
C ALA A 60 -10.01 -3.80 2.94
N LEU A 61 -10.41 -2.73 2.24
CA LEU A 61 -11.64 -2.73 1.44
C LEU A 61 -11.61 -3.78 0.33
N GLU A 62 -10.40 -4.15 -0.12
CA GLU A 62 -10.23 -5.19 -1.13
C GLU A 62 -9.73 -6.49 -0.50
N ASN A 63 -9.92 -6.65 0.81
CA ASN A 63 -9.45 -7.82 1.56
C ASN A 63 -7.94 -8.03 1.42
N CYS A 64 -7.20 -6.96 1.22
CA CYS A 64 -5.75 -7.02 1.10
C CYS A 64 -5.12 -6.72 2.45
N PHE A 65 -4.45 -7.73 3.02
CA PHE A 65 -3.70 -7.55 4.25
C PHE A 65 -2.61 -6.50 4.01
N CYS A 66 -2.46 -5.58 4.96
CA CYS A 66 -1.48 -4.50 4.86
C CYS A 66 -1.09 -4.08 6.27
N GLU A 67 0.19 -4.19 6.57
CA GLU A 67 0.72 -3.84 7.88
C GLU A 67 1.98 -3.01 7.73
N GLU A 68 2.00 -1.85 8.37
CA GLU A 68 3.18 -0.99 8.32
C GLU A 68 4.36 -1.67 9.02
N LEU A 69 5.52 -1.64 8.34
CA LEU A 69 6.75 -2.14 8.94
C LEU A 69 7.44 -1.01 9.70
N PRO A 70 8.00 -1.30 10.87
CA PRO A 70 8.77 -0.31 11.60
C PRO A 70 10.06 0.02 10.85
N ASP A 71 10.57 1.22 11.08
CA ASP A 71 11.85 1.67 10.51
C ASP A 71 13.02 0.87 11.07
#